data_e547f0e6f0a48afd8ef8b3e66bab18f1
#
_entry.id   e547f0e6f0a48afd8ef8b3e66bab18f1
#
_cell.length_a   1.000
_cell.length_b   1.000
_cell.length_c   1.000
_cell.angle_alpha   90.00
_cell.angle_beta   90.00
_cell.angle_gamma   90.00
#
_symmetry.space_group_name_H-M   'P 1'
#
loop_
_entity.id
_entity.type
_entity.pdbx_description
1 polymer ?
#
loop_
_entity_poly.entity_id
_entity_poly.type
_entity_poly.pdbx_seq_one_letter_code
_entity_poly.pdbx_strand_id
1 'polypeptide(L)'
;MAVGGGMKLGRHITREWRVWWRQPGDWLASLLFFILPVALFGFANAVVPVSFQTGQSLILLVLVLALLLSLDRLFRQDWQSGILQQWRLRDELGAVIVAKLLVLIASLAIPLSVLGPVLVYAVMSEPLIWGVWLPLALVYAILALDAALLGIVTAALCLAARQPSIVLVLVFLPLCLPLLIFAMGAGLAAVEGTNFWPPLSVLVAWGMIGVVVVVPVTRYMLAELE
;
A
#
# COMPACT_ATOMS: atom_id res chain seq x y z
N MET A 1 0.96 33.56 -1.06
CA MET A 1 1.83 32.57 -1.74
C MET A 1 1.24 31.16 -1.89
N ALA A 2 -0.04 30.93 -1.60
CA ALA A 2 -0.67 29.59 -1.63
C ALA A 2 -1.31 29.16 -2.98
N VAL A 3 -1.57 30.07 -3.91
CA VAL A 3 -2.30 29.77 -5.16
C VAL A 3 -1.42 29.06 -6.21
N GLY A 4 -0.10 29.23 -6.18
CA GLY A 4 0.82 28.59 -7.12
C GLY A 4 1.08 27.09 -6.86
N GLY A 5 0.92 26.63 -5.62
CA GLY A 5 1.18 25.23 -5.23
C GLY A 5 0.12 24.25 -5.71
N GLY A 6 -1.16 24.63 -5.67
CA GLY A 6 -2.27 23.78 -6.10
C GLY A 6 -2.28 23.49 -7.60
N MET A 7 -1.92 24.48 -8.42
CA MET A 7 -1.85 24.32 -9.88
C MET A 7 -0.70 23.40 -10.32
N LYS A 8 0.43 23.39 -9.56
CA LYS A 8 1.56 22.50 -9.80
C LYS A 8 1.20 21.05 -9.42
N LEU A 9 0.57 20.85 -8.26
CA LEU A 9 0.16 19.54 -7.77
C LEU A 9 -0.83 18.86 -8.73
N GLY A 10 -1.89 19.58 -9.17
CA GLY A 10 -2.86 19.04 -10.11
C GLY A 10 -2.25 18.56 -11.44
N ARG A 11 -1.26 19.29 -11.96
CA ARG A 11 -0.52 18.91 -13.17
C ARG A 11 0.29 17.63 -12.97
N HIS A 12 0.95 17.46 -11.81
CA HIS A 12 1.69 16.24 -11.48
C HIS A 12 0.75 15.04 -11.28
N ILE A 13 -0.39 15.21 -10.60
CA ILE A 13 -1.39 14.15 -10.44
C ILE A 13 -1.91 13.68 -11.80
N THR A 14 -2.28 14.61 -12.69
CA THR A 14 -2.79 14.27 -14.04
C THR A 14 -1.72 13.56 -14.87
N ARG A 15 -0.43 13.96 -14.72
CA ARG A 15 0.68 13.30 -15.40
C ARG A 15 0.86 11.87 -14.88
N GLU A 16 0.98 11.69 -13.56
CA GLU A 16 1.18 10.37 -12.93
C GLU A 16 0.00 9.44 -13.24
N TRP A 17 -1.23 9.93 -13.17
CA TRP A 17 -2.44 9.18 -13.54
C TRP A 17 -2.41 8.71 -14.99
N ARG A 18 -1.98 9.58 -15.92
CA ARG A 18 -1.86 9.23 -17.35
C ARG A 18 -0.74 8.21 -17.59
N VAL A 19 0.40 8.32 -16.91
CA VAL A 19 1.49 7.35 -16.99
C VAL A 19 1.01 5.99 -16.49
N TRP A 20 0.33 5.96 -15.34
CA TRP A 20 -0.25 4.76 -14.75
C TRP A 20 -1.20 4.02 -15.71
N TRP A 21 -2.14 4.73 -16.33
CA TRP A 21 -3.09 4.13 -17.29
C TRP A 21 -2.44 3.68 -18.60
N ARG A 22 -1.31 4.26 -18.98
CA ARG A 22 -0.57 3.83 -20.17
C ARG A 22 0.26 2.58 -19.98
N GLN A 23 0.48 2.16 -18.75
CA GLN A 23 1.22 0.95 -18.38
C GLN A 23 0.32 -0.05 -17.63
N PRO A 24 -0.69 -0.63 -18.31
CA PRO A 24 -1.66 -1.49 -17.65
C PRO A 24 -1.03 -2.76 -17.07
N GLY A 25 0.11 -3.22 -17.63
CA GLY A 25 0.82 -4.40 -17.13
C GLY A 25 1.26 -4.27 -15.67
N ASP A 26 1.57 -3.08 -15.20
CA ASP A 26 2.12 -2.88 -13.86
C ASP A 26 1.07 -2.97 -12.75
N TRP A 27 -0.03 -2.24 -12.88
CA TRP A 27 -1.09 -2.29 -11.86
C TRP A 27 -1.93 -3.57 -11.97
N LEU A 28 -2.11 -4.09 -13.19
CA LEU A 28 -2.79 -5.36 -13.41
C LEU A 28 -1.99 -6.52 -12.80
N ALA A 29 -0.66 -6.51 -12.92
CA ALA A 29 0.21 -7.50 -12.28
C ALA A 29 0.03 -7.49 -10.75
N SER A 30 -0.04 -6.31 -10.12
CA SER A 30 -0.25 -6.21 -8.66
C SER A 30 -1.63 -6.72 -8.25
N LEU A 31 -2.70 -6.39 -9.01
CA LEU A 31 -4.03 -6.91 -8.73
C LEU A 31 -4.12 -8.42 -8.95
N LEU A 32 -3.56 -8.95 -10.04
CA LEU A 32 -3.51 -10.38 -10.29
C LEU A 32 -2.69 -11.11 -9.23
N PHE A 33 -1.57 -10.52 -8.80
CA PHE A 33 -0.75 -11.06 -7.72
C PHE A 33 -1.50 -11.08 -6.38
N PHE A 34 -2.48 -10.22 -6.18
CA PHE A 34 -3.36 -10.27 -5.02
C PHE A 34 -4.44 -11.36 -5.17
N ILE A 35 -5.14 -11.37 -6.31
CA ILE A 35 -6.30 -12.24 -6.52
C ILE A 35 -5.90 -13.72 -6.66
N LEU A 36 -4.84 -14.03 -7.42
CA LEU A 36 -4.47 -15.40 -7.73
C LEU A 36 -4.09 -16.26 -6.51
N PRO A 37 -3.19 -15.82 -5.60
CA PRO A 37 -2.86 -16.60 -4.41
C PRO A 37 -4.07 -16.79 -3.49
N VAL A 38 -4.93 -15.76 -3.36
CA VAL A 38 -6.14 -15.84 -2.54
C VAL A 38 -7.16 -16.80 -3.15
N ALA A 39 -7.33 -16.78 -4.48
CA ALA A 39 -8.20 -17.75 -5.16
C ALA A 39 -7.69 -19.20 -5.01
N LEU A 40 -6.37 -19.42 -5.19
CA LEU A 40 -5.74 -20.73 -4.95
C LEU A 40 -5.93 -21.20 -3.51
N PHE A 41 -5.77 -20.29 -2.55
CA PHE A 41 -6.05 -20.58 -1.15
C PHE A 41 -7.52 -20.94 -0.92
N GLY A 42 -8.47 -20.26 -1.59
CA GLY A 42 -9.89 -20.58 -1.55
C GLY A 42 -10.18 -22.00 -2.01
N PHE A 43 -9.56 -22.47 -3.10
CA PHE A 43 -9.68 -23.87 -3.53
C PHE A 43 -9.09 -24.85 -2.51
N ALA A 44 -7.94 -24.52 -1.91
CA ALA A 44 -7.35 -25.35 -0.87
C ALA A 44 -8.23 -25.41 0.39
N ASN A 45 -8.81 -24.30 0.79
CA ASN A 45 -9.72 -24.20 1.93
C ASN A 45 -11.02 -24.99 1.73
N ALA A 46 -11.49 -25.13 0.50
CA ALA A 46 -12.65 -25.97 0.18
C ALA A 46 -12.37 -27.47 0.41
N VAL A 47 -11.12 -27.90 0.33
CA VAL A 47 -10.71 -29.30 0.57
C VAL A 47 -10.35 -29.54 2.03
N VAL A 48 -9.58 -28.61 2.64
CA VAL A 48 -9.16 -28.66 4.04
C VAL A 48 -9.50 -27.32 4.69
N PRO A 49 -10.64 -27.22 5.38
CA PRO A 49 -11.05 -25.96 6.01
C PRO A 49 -10.02 -25.49 7.04
N VAL A 50 -9.64 -24.21 6.94
CA VAL A 50 -8.73 -23.55 7.87
C VAL A 50 -9.48 -22.48 8.68
N SER A 51 -8.89 -22.10 9.83
CA SER A 51 -9.48 -21.07 10.69
C SER A 51 -9.52 -19.71 9.99
N PHE A 52 -10.49 -18.87 10.36
CA PHE A 52 -10.59 -17.49 9.91
C PHE A 52 -9.26 -16.73 10.09
N GLN A 53 -8.61 -16.90 11.24
CA GLN A 53 -7.34 -16.25 11.54
C GLN A 53 -6.27 -16.56 10.49
N THR A 54 -6.14 -17.82 10.08
CA THR A 54 -5.15 -18.24 9.07
C THR A 54 -5.48 -17.61 7.71
N GLY A 55 -6.74 -17.66 7.29
CA GLY A 55 -7.17 -17.10 6.02
C GLY A 55 -7.02 -15.59 5.96
N GLN A 56 -7.43 -14.87 6.99
CA GLN A 56 -7.27 -13.43 7.09
C GLN A 56 -5.78 -13.04 7.05
N SER A 57 -4.93 -13.74 7.80
CA SER A 57 -3.49 -13.48 7.84
C SER A 57 -2.86 -13.59 6.46
N LEU A 58 -3.23 -14.62 5.71
CA LEU A 58 -2.74 -14.82 4.35
C LEU A 58 -3.20 -13.69 3.43
N ILE A 59 -4.46 -13.29 3.48
CA ILE A 59 -5.00 -12.24 2.61
C ILE A 59 -4.34 -10.89 2.92
N LEU A 60 -4.14 -10.55 4.21
CA LEU A 60 -3.43 -9.33 4.62
C LEU A 60 -1.96 -9.33 4.16
N LEU A 61 -1.28 -10.48 4.28
CA LEU A 61 0.10 -10.63 3.80
C LEU A 61 0.18 -10.44 2.28
N VAL A 62 -0.70 -11.10 1.53
CA VAL A 62 -0.73 -10.99 0.07
C VAL A 62 -1.07 -9.58 -0.39
N LEU A 63 -1.89 -8.83 0.36
CA LEU A 63 -2.16 -7.40 0.11
C LEU A 63 -0.87 -6.57 0.17
N VAL A 64 -0.08 -6.75 1.25
CA VAL A 64 1.20 -6.04 1.41
C VAL A 64 2.19 -6.41 0.31
N LEU A 65 2.26 -7.69 -0.07
CA LEU A 65 3.12 -8.15 -1.18
C LEU A 65 2.67 -7.61 -2.55
N ALA A 66 1.37 -7.48 -2.78
CA ALA A 66 0.84 -6.89 -4.01
C ALA A 66 1.19 -5.39 -4.12
N LEU A 67 1.14 -4.65 -3.00
CA LEU A 67 1.61 -3.26 -2.96
C LEU A 67 3.12 -3.18 -3.20
N LEU A 68 3.92 -4.06 -2.58
CA LEU A 68 5.37 -4.11 -2.76
C LEU A 68 5.76 -4.24 -4.24
N LEU A 69 5.06 -5.05 -5.01
CA LEU A 69 5.32 -5.24 -6.43
C LEU A 69 5.21 -3.94 -7.24
N SER A 70 4.27 -3.07 -6.86
CA SER A 70 4.10 -1.76 -7.50
C SER A 70 5.14 -0.73 -7.03
N LEU A 71 5.57 -0.81 -5.77
CA LEU A 71 6.55 0.12 -5.17
C LEU A 71 7.92 0.03 -5.83
N ASP A 72 8.36 -1.15 -6.27
CA ASP A 72 9.65 -1.36 -6.94
C ASP A 72 9.82 -0.47 -8.19
N ARG A 73 8.73 -0.15 -8.86
CA ARG A 73 8.73 0.63 -10.11
C ARG A 73 8.47 2.12 -9.91
N LEU A 74 7.99 2.52 -8.73
CA LEU A 74 7.43 3.84 -8.46
C LEU A 74 8.37 5.02 -8.78
N PHE A 75 9.65 4.91 -8.42
CA PHE A 75 10.67 5.94 -8.66
C PHE A 75 11.71 5.52 -9.69
N ARG A 76 11.80 4.24 -10.02
CA ARG A 76 12.85 3.68 -10.88
C ARG A 76 12.88 4.30 -12.28
N GLN A 77 11.71 4.46 -12.89
CA GLN A 77 11.60 5.05 -14.24
C GLN A 77 12.03 6.52 -14.25
N ASP A 78 11.63 7.29 -13.23
CA ASP A 78 11.97 8.70 -13.11
C ASP A 78 13.46 8.89 -12.80
N TRP A 79 14.06 7.97 -12.06
CA TRP A 79 15.50 7.95 -11.80
C TRP A 79 16.29 7.66 -13.08
N GLN A 80 15.93 6.60 -13.79
CA GLN A 80 16.62 6.19 -15.03
C GLN A 80 16.49 7.22 -16.16
N SER A 81 15.40 7.95 -16.21
CA SER A 81 15.16 9.02 -17.21
C SER A 81 15.79 10.36 -16.85
N GLY A 82 16.39 10.50 -15.66
CA GLY A 82 16.97 11.78 -15.18
C GLY A 82 15.96 12.87 -14.83
N ILE A 83 14.65 12.57 -14.88
CA ILE A 83 13.59 13.55 -14.59
C ILE A 83 13.62 13.98 -13.11
N LEU A 84 14.04 13.11 -12.19
CA LEU A 84 14.16 13.44 -10.77
C LEU A 84 15.09 14.63 -10.53
N GLN A 85 16.21 14.72 -11.26
CA GLN A 85 17.14 15.85 -11.17
C GLN A 85 16.48 17.16 -11.61
N GLN A 86 15.65 17.11 -12.67
CA GLN A 86 14.93 18.30 -13.14
C GLN A 86 13.91 18.79 -12.09
N TRP A 87 13.20 17.88 -11.41
CA TRP A 87 12.26 18.24 -10.35
C TRP A 87 12.96 18.79 -9.10
N ARG A 88 14.16 18.28 -8.79
CA ARG A 88 15.02 18.81 -7.74
C ARG A 88 15.38 20.27 -8.02
N LEU A 89 15.87 20.57 -9.22
CA LEU A 89 16.25 21.92 -9.64
C LEU A 89 15.07 22.92 -9.63
N ARG A 90 13.85 22.43 -9.87
CA ARG A 90 12.62 23.26 -9.88
C ARG A 90 11.91 23.34 -8.53
N ASP A 91 12.45 22.71 -7.49
CA ASP A 91 11.81 22.60 -6.17
C ASP A 91 10.39 21.99 -6.22
N GLU A 92 10.18 21.01 -7.11
CA GLU A 92 8.88 20.36 -7.34
C GLU A 92 8.81 18.94 -6.73
N LEU A 93 9.88 18.44 -6.09
CA LEU A 93 9.94 17.08 -5.51
C LEU A 93 8.78 16.78 -4.56
N GLY A 94 8.46 17.72 -3.66
CA GLY A 94 7.36 17.52 -2.71
C GLY A 94 6.00 17.30 -3.40
N ALA A 95 5.70 18.09 -4.45
CA ALA A 95 4.47 17.96 -5.22
C ALA A 95 4.41 16.62 -5.97
N VAL A 96 5.53 16.15 -6.50
CA VAL A 96 5.64 14.86 -7.19
C VAL A 96 5.44 13.69 -6.23
N ILE A 97 6.05 13.72 -5.03
CA ILE A 97 5.89 12.69 -4.00
C ILE A 97 4.42 12.57 -3.60
N VAL A 98 3.76 13.69 -3.34
CA VAL A 98 2.32 13.71 -3.01
C VAL A 98 1.48 13.18 -4.18
N ALA A 99 1.78 13.58 -5.42
CA ALA A 99 1.08 13.09 -6.59
C ALA A 99 1.22 11.57 -6.75
N LYS A 100 2.43 11.01 -6.59
CA LYS A 100 2.67 9.56 -6.64
C LYS A 100 1.95 8.82 -5.53
N LEU A 101 1.96 9.36 -4.30
CA LEU A 101 1.22 8.79 -3.18
C LEU A 101 -0.29 8.73 -3.47
N LEU A 102 -0.87 9.83 -3.93
CA LEU A 102 -2.30 9.90 -4.23
C LEU A 102 -2.69 8.93 -5.36
N VAL A 103 -1.88 8.85 -6.42
CA VAL A 103 -2.12 7.90 -7.51
C VAL A 103 -2.00 6.47 -7.03
N LEU A 104 -0.98 6.13 -6.23
CA LEU A 104 -0.81 4.78 -5.65
C LEU A 104 -2.00 4.40 -4.76
N ILE A 105 -2.45 5.31 -3.90
CA ILE A 105 -3.62 5.08 -3.05
C ILE A 105 -4.87 4.87 -3.90
N ALA A 106 -5.14 5.75 -4.86
CA ALA A 106 -6.35 5.69 -5.68
C ALA A 106 -6.38 4.46 -6.60
N SER A 107 -5.23 4.06 -7.12
CA SER A 107 -5.15 3.00 -8.15
C SER A 107 -4.93 1.60 -7.60
N LEU A 108 -4.33 1.46 -6.42
CA LEU A 108 -4.04 0.17 -5.80
C LEU A 108 -4.56 0.04 -4.38
N ALA A 109 -4.23 0.97 -3.47
CA ALA A 109 -4.61 0.80 -2.08
C ALA A 109 -6.14 0.74 -1.90
N ILE A 110 -6.91 1.59 -2.58
CA ILE A 110 -8.37 1.56 -2.54
C ILE A 110 -8.93 0.27 -3.16
N PRO A 111 -8.60 -0.14 -4.40
CA PRO A 111 -9.08 -1.41 -4.94
C PRO A 111 -8.73 -2.62 -4.08
N LEU A 112 -7.50 -2.72 -3.59
CA LEU A 112 -7.06 -3.83 -2.73
C LEU A 112 -7.80 -3.84 -1.38
N SER A 113 -8.08 -2.67 -0.80
CA SER A 113 -8.82 -2.57 0.46
C SER A 113 -10.29 -2.97 0.33
N VAL A 114 -10.89 -2.75 -0.82
CA VAL A 114 -12.26 -3.21 -1.13
C VAL A 114 -12.28 -4.70 -1.46
N LEU A 115 -11.33 -5.17 -2.26
CA LEU A 115 -11.23 -6.58 -2.65
C LEU A 115 -10.87 -7.48 -1.46
N GLY A 116 -10.08 -7.01 -0.49
CA GLY A 116 -9.66 -7.80 0.65
C GLY A 116 -10.82 -8.41 1.44
N PRO A 117 -11.74 -7.61 2.00
CA PRO A 117 -12.92 -8.12 2.70
C PRO A 117 -13.83 -8.98 1.80
N VAL A 118 -13.98 -8.63 0.51
CA VAL A 118 -14.75 -9.44 -0.46
C VAL A 118 -14.15 -10.82 -0.58
N LEU A 119 -12.83 -10.92 -0.71
CA LEU A 119 -12.15 -12.19 -0.84
C LEU A 119 -12.16 -12.99 0.47
N VAL A 120 -12.05 -12.32 1.63
CA VAL A 120 -12.26 -13.00 2.92
C VAL A 120 -13.63 -13.67 2.94
N TYR A 121 -14.67 -12.91 2.60
CA TYR A 121 -16.04 -13.42 2.59
C TYR A 121 -16.22 -14.56 1.58
N ALA A 122 -15.61 -14.46 0.40
CA ALA A 122 -15.72 -15.47 -0.66
C ALA A 122 -14.96 -16.77 -0.35
N VAL A 123 -13.86 -16.67 0.41
CA VAL A 123 -12.97 -17.80 0.68
C VAL A 123 -13.31 -18.51 1.99
N MET A 124 -13.85 -17.81 2.99
CA MET A 124 -14.19 -18.41 4.27
C MET A 124 -15.46 -19.28 4.15
N SER A 125 -15.37 -20.48 4.70
CA SER A 125 -16.47 -21.47 4.69
C SER A 125 -17.61 -21.09 5.65
N GLU A 126 -17.35 -20.20 6.61
CA GLU A 126 -18.33 -19.74 7.59
C GLU A 126 -18.97 -18.44 7.13
N PRO A 127 -20.33 -18.32 7.20
CA PRO A 127 -21.03 -17.11 6.82
C PRO A 127 -20.70 -15.99 7.80
N LEU A 128 -19.94 -14.99 7.34
CA LEU A 128 -19.67 -13.79 8.12
C LEU A 128 -20.95 -12.93 8.25
N ILE A 129 -21.24 -12.45 9.46
CA ILE A 129 -22.37 -11.58 9.70
C ILE A 129 -22.14 -10.24 8.96
N TRP A 130 -23.16 -9.72 8.30
CA TRP A 130 -23.06 -8.45 7.55
C TRP A 130 -22.49 -7.27 8.37
N GLY A 131 -22.69 -7.27 9.70
CA GLY A 131 -22.13 -6.26 10.61
C GLY A 131 -20.60 -6.23 10.70
N VAL A 132 -19.93 -7.31 10.29
CA VAL A 132 -18.45 -7.43 10.32
C VAL A 132 -17.80 -6.82 9.08
N TRP A 133 -18.58 -6.59 8.02
CA TRP A 133 -18.07 -6.07 6.75
C TRP A 133 -17.36 -4.72 6.90
N LEU A 134 -18.00 -3.75 7.55
CA LEU A 134 -17.45 -2.41 7.72
C LEU A 134 -16.16 -2.38 8.56
N PRO A 135 -16.10 -3.02 9.74
CA PRO A 135 -14.85 -3.17 10.48
C PRO A 135 -13.71 -3.79 9.67
N LEU A 136 -13.97 -4.88 8.94
CA LEU A 136 -12.97 -5.49 8.07
C LEU A 136 -12.50 -4.53 6.97
N ALA A 137 -13.43 -3.87 6.28
CA ALA A 137 -13.07 -2.90 5.24
C ALA A 137 -12.20 -1.76 5.79
N LEU A 138 -12.46 -1.28 7.01
CA LEU A 138 -11.62 -0.29 7.68
C LEU A 138 -10.22 -0.83 7.97
N VAL A 139 -10.09 -2.05 8.48
CA VAL A 139 -8.78 -2.67 8.74
C VAL A 139 -7.96 -2.77 7.46
N TYR A 140 -8.55 -3.26 6.37
CA TYR A 140 -7.87 -3.38 5.07
C TYR A 140 -7.51 -2.02 4.48
N ALA A 141 -8.40 -1.02 4.60
CA ALA A 141 -8.16 0.33 4.09
C ALA A 141 -7.00 1.01 4.81
N ILE A 142 -6.97 0.94 6.14
CA ILE A 142 -5.92 1.57 6.95
C ILE A 142 -4.59 0.84 6.72
N LEU A 143 -4.57 -0.50 6.72
CA LEU A 143 -3.35 -1.24 6.41
C LEU A 143 -2.80 -0.91 5.02
N ALA A 144 -3.66 -0.85 4.00
CA ALA A 144 -3.24 -0.51 2.64
C ALA A 144 -2.67 0.92 2.55
N LEU A 145 -3.27 1.87 3.28
CA LEU A 145 -2.77 3.25 3.38
C LEU A 145 -1.40 3.28 4.07
N ASP A 146 -1.27 2.64 5.22
CA ASP A 146 -0.02 2.60 5.99
C ASP A 146 1.12 1.94 5.20
N ALA A 147 0.81 0.82 4.54
CA ALA A 147 1.77 0.14 3.67
C ALA A 147 2.18 1.01 2.46
N ALA A 148 1.26 1.78 1.88
CA ALA A 148 1.59 2.73 0.80
C ALA A 148 2.48 3.88 1.30
N LEU A 149 2.21 4.42 2.49
CA LEU A 149 3.01 5.47 3.11
C LEU A 149 4.44 4.99 3.40
N LEU A 150 4.59 3.84 4.06
CA LEU A 150 5.90 3.21 4.28
C LEU A 150 6.60 2.87 2.97
N GLY A 151 5.84 2.36 2.01
CA GLY A 151 6.34 1.95 0.72
C GLY A 151 7.01 3.06 -0.07
N ILE A 152 6.46 4.27 -0.06
CA ILE A 152 7.06 5.43 -0.73
C ILE A 152 8.41 5.78 -0.11
N VAL A 153 8.52 5.79 1.23
CA VAL A 153 9.78 6.08 1.92
C VAL A 153 10.83 5.02 1.60
N THR A 154 10.46 3.75 1.70
CA THR A 154 11.37 2.64 1.44
C THR A 154 11.78 2.57 -0.04
N ALA A 155 10.88 2.84 -0.98
CA ALA A 155 11.20 2.91 -2.41
C ALA A 155 12.21 4.02 -2.72
N ALA A 156 12.09 5.18 -2.10
CA ALA A 156 13.04 6.27 -2.24
C ALA A 156 14.41 5.93 -1.61
N LEU A 157 14.41 5.34 -0.41
CA LEU A 157 15.63 4.91 0.29
C LEU A 157 16.46 3.91 -0.54
N CYS A 158 15.78 2.96 -1.18
CA CYS A 158 16.44 1.88 -1.91
C CYS A 158 16.87 2.26 -3.33
N LEU A 159 16.50 3.44 -3.83
CA LEU A 159 16.69 3.85 -5.22
C LEU A 159 18.17 3.85 -5.65
N ALA A 160 19.07 4.26 -4.76
CA ALA A 160 20.51 4.30 -5.01
C ALA A 160 21.24 2.96 -4.84
N ALA A 161 20.55 1.92 -4.36
CA ALA A 161 21.16 0.62 -4.15
C ALA A 161 21.53 -0.06 -5.48
N ARG A 162 22.57 -0.89 -5.47
CA ARG A 162 22.97 -1.68 -6.66
C ARG A 162 21.87 -2.63 -7.14
N GLN A 163 21.07 -3.15 -6.20
CA GLN A 163 19.93 -4.04 -6.45
C GLN A 163 18.70 -3.51 -5.69
N PRO A 164 18.06 -2.44 -6.20
CA PRO A 164 17.00 -1.73 -5.48
C PRO A 164 15.83 -2.64 -5.06
N SER A 165 15.41 -3.56 -5.93
CA SER A 165 14.29 -4.47 -5.68
C SER A 165 14.54 -5.40 -4.48
N ILE A 166 15.74 -5.96 -4.36
CA ILE A 166 16.08 -6.87 -3.23
C ILE A 166 16.14 -6.09 -1.92
N VAL A 167 16.78 -4.92 -1.94
CA VAL A 167 16.88 -4.06 -0.75
C VAL A 167 15.50 -3.56 -0.33
N LEU A 168 14.64 -3.21 -1.28
CA LEU A 168 13.26 -2.81 -1.01
C LEU A 168 12.49 -3.90 -0.26
N VAL A 169 12.54 -5.15 -0.74
CA VAL A 169 11.89 -6.29 -0.07
C VAL A 169 12.43 -6.47 1.35
N LEU A 170 13.76 -6.44 1.49
CA LEU A 170 14.45 -6.66 2.76
C LEU A 170 14.13 -5.60 3.82
N VAL A 171 13.92 -4.36 3.40
CA VAL A 171 13.60 -3.24 4.31
C VAL A 171 12.09 -3.12 4.53
N PHE A 172 11.28 -3.21 3.47
CA PHE A 172 9.84 -3.00 3.54
C PHE A 172 9.10 -4.07 4.35
N LEU A 173 9.42 -5.36 4.15
CA LEU A 173 8.69 -6.44 4.83
C LEU A 173 8.83 -6.39 6.36
N PRO A 174 10.03 -6.25 6.95
CA PRO A 174 10.15 -6.11 8.40
C PRO A 174 9.42 -4.89 8.97
N LEU A 175 9.39 -3.77 8.23
CA LEU A 175 8.66 -2.57 8.64
C LEU A 175 7.14 -2.76 8.59
N CYS A 176 6.63 -3.62 7.71
CA CYS A 176 5.21 -3.95 7.63
C CYS A 176 4.76 -4.99 8.68
N LEU A 177 5.68 -5.75 9.31
CA LEU A 177 5.31 -6.77 10.30
C LEU A 177 4.46 -6.23 11.46
N PRO A 178 4.83 -5.12 12.14
CA PRO A 178 3.99 -4.58 13.20
C PRO A 178 2.60 -4.17 12.69
N LEU A 179 2.50 -3.59 11.48
CA LEU A 179 1.22 -3.22 10.89
C LEU A 179 0.34 -4.46 10.64
N LEU A 180 0.93 -5.54 10.12
CA LEU A 180 0.23 -6.80 9.89
C LEU A 180 -0.28 -7.40 11.21
N ILE A 181 0.51 -7.38 12.28
CA ILE A 181 0.12 -7.93 13.60
C ILE A 181 -1.12 -7.17 14.13
N PHE A 182 -1.10 -5.84 14.10
CA PHE A 182 -2.24 -5.04 14.55
C PHE A 182 -3.46 -5.19 13.64
N ALA A 183 -3.27 -5.28 12.32
CA ALA A 183 -4.36 -5.51 11.37
C ALA A 183 -5.01 -6.88 11.57
N MET A 184 -4.21 -7.93 11.83
CA MET A 184 -4.72 -9.26 12.17
C MET A 184 -5.54 -9.23 13.46
N GLY A 185 -5.00 -8.59 14.51
CA GLY A 185 -5.68 -8.46 15.80
C GLY A 185 -7.01 -7.68 15.68
N ALA A 186 -7.03 -6.58 14.92
CA ALA A 186 -8.24 -5.79 14.68
C ALA A 186 -9.31 -6.58 13.90
N GLY A 187 -8.90 -7.31 12.88
CA GLY A 187 -9.85 -8.09 12.08
C GLY A 187 -10.40 -9.30 12.83
N LEU A 188 -9.58 -9.99 13.62
CA LEU A 188 -10.04 -11.09 14.48
C LEU A 188 -11.04 -10.59 15.53
N ALA A 189 -10.71 -9.49 16.22
CA ALA A 189 -11.59 -8.88 17.19
C ALA A 189 -12.95 -8.45 16.58
N ALA A 190 -12.94 -7.96 15.33
CA ALA A 190 -14.15 -7.59 14.61
C ALA A 190 -15.06 -8.79 14.34
N VAL A 191 -14.50 -9.96 13.99
CA VAL A 191 -15.26 -11.18 13.71
C VAL A 191 -15.77 -11.84 15.00
N GLU A 192 -14.97 -11.84 16.06
CA GLU A 192 -15.36 -12.37 17.37
C GLU A 192 -16.35 -11.48 18.12
N GLY A 193 -16.69 -10.30 17.59
CA GLY A 193 -17.56 -9.33 18.24
C GLY A 193 -16.93 -8.68 19.48
N THR A 194 -15.63 -8.78 19.63
CA THR A 194 -14.87 -8.10 20.69
C THR A 194 -14.48 -6.68 20.27
N ASN A 195 -13.85 -5.92 21.17
CA ASN A 195 -13.50 -4.53 20.89
C ASN A 195 -12.30 -4.46 19.91
N PHE A 196 -12.54 -4.13 18.65
CA PHE A 196 -11.50 -3.99 17.60
C PHE A 196 -10.82 -2.61 17.58
N TRP A 197 -11.31 -1.64 18.36
CA TRP A 197 -10.77 -0.28 18.38
C TRP A 197 -9.32 -0.17 18.89
N PRO A 198 -8.90 -0.88 19.96
CA PRO A 198 -7.52 -0.76 20.44
C PRO A 198 -6.46 -1.10 19.38
N PRO A 199 -6.48 -2.27 18.71
CA PRO A 199 -5.48 -2.55 17.68
C PRO A 199 -5.65 -1.66 16.43
N LEU A 200 -6.88 -1.26 16.08
CA LEU A 200 -7.14 -0.34 14.97
C LEU A 200 -6.59 1.06 15.26
N SER A 201 -6.70 1.55 16.51
CA SER A 201 -6.18 2.88 16.88
C SER A 201 -4.66 2.98 16.73
N VAL A 202 -3.93 1.89 16.94
CA VAL A 202 -2.47 1.84 16.70
C VAL A 202 -2.16 2.02 15.21
N LEU A 203 -2.90 1.35 14.32
CA LEU A 203 -2.76 1.53 12.88
C LEU A 203 -3.08 2.97 12.48
N VAL A 204 -4.19 3.53 12.94
CA VAL A 204 -4.55 4.93 12.68
C VAL A 204 -3.46 5.89 13.14
N ALA A 205 -2.92 5.70 14.35
CA ALA A 205 -1.83 6.53 14.87
C ALA A 205 -0.57 6.42 14.00
N TRP A 206 -0.23 5.22 13.54
CA TRP A 206 0.87 5.00 12.61
C TRP A 206 0.66 5.73 11.29
N GLY A 207 -0.52 5.62 10.70
CA GLY A 207 -0.90 6.33 9.48
C GLY A 207 -0.83 7.84 9.62
N MET A 208 -1.30 8.40 10.74
CA MET A 208 -1.21 9.84 11.01
C MET A 208 0.25 10.33 11.06
N ILE A 209 1.12 9.59 11.74
CA ILE A 209 2.57 9.88 11.76
C ILE A 209 3.13 9.76 10.33
N GLY A 210 2.78 8.71 9.61
CA GLY A 210 3.21 8.46 8.24
C GLY A 210 2.87 9.62 7.30
N VAL A 211 1.65 10.12 7.33
CA VAL A 211 1.21 11.26 6.49
C VAL A 211 2.08 12.50 6.71
N VAL A 212 2.44 12.80 7.96
CA VAL A 212 3.27 13.97 8.29
C VAL A 212 4.73 13.75 7.88
N VAL A 213 5.26 12.54 8.06
CA VAL A 213 6.69 12.23 7.92
C VAL A 213 7.07 11.86 6.49
N VAL A 214 6.16 11.24 5.71
CA VAL A 214 6.47 10.70 4.37
C VAL A 214 7.03 11.76 3.43
N VAL A 215 6.39 12.92 3.31
CA VAL A 215 6.81 13.94 2.34
C VAL A 215 8.17 14.53 2.67
N PRO A 216 8.45 15.04 3.90
CA PRO A 216 9.75 15.62 4.22
C PRO A 216 10.88 14.59 4.15
N VAL A 217 10.67 13.36 4.65
CA VAL A 217 11.69 12.31 4.66
C VAL A 217 12.02 11.85 3.23
N THR A 218 11.01 11.56 2.42
CA THR A 218 11.20 11.15 1.02
C THR A 218 11.88 12.26 0.21
N ARG A 219 11.48 13.52 0.43
CA ARG A 219 12.12 14.67 -0.21
C ARG A 219 13.60 14.78 0.17
N TYR A 220 13.93 14.65 1.44
CA TYR A 220 15.31 14.67 1.93
C TYR A 220 16.15 13.56 1.27
N MET A 221 15.66 12.33 1.28
CA MET A 221 16.32 11.18 0.66
C MET A 221 16.58 11.39 -0.83
N LEU A 222 15.54 11.82 -1.58
CA LEU A 222 15.69 12.07 -3.03
C LEU A 222 16.58 13.27 -3.36
N ALA A 223 16.73 14.22 -2.43
CA ALA A 223 17.60 15.37 -2.60
C ALA A 223 19.11 15.04 -2.40
N GLU A 224 19.41 14.01 -1.59
CA GLU A 224 20.79 13.57 -1.32
C GLU A 224 21.31 12.50 -2.31
N LEU A 225 20.47 12.00 -3.22
CA LEU A 225 20.90 11.09 -4.27
C LEU A 225 21.79 11.84 -5.27
N GLU A 226 23.11 11.61 -5.24
CA GLU A 226 24.08 12.06 -6.24
C GLU A 226 24.31 10.99 -7.33
#